data_b87e3be3f2691c2d1f4a0c764ea99dcf
#
_entry.id   b87e3be3f2691c2d1f4a0c764ea99dcf
#
_cell.length_a   1.000
_cell.length_b   1.000
_cell.length_c   1.000
_cell.angle_alpha   90.00
_cell.angle_beta   90.00
_cell.angle_gamma   90.00
#
_symmetry.space_group_name_H-M   'P 1'
#
loop_
_entity.id
_entity.type
_entity.pdbx_description
1 polymer ?
#
loop_
_entity_poly.entity_id
_entity_poly.type
_entity_poly.pdbx_seq_one_letter_code
_entity_poly.pdbx_strand_id
1 'polypeptide(L)'
;MSNFLAWIRRTGVSIAGPVFAVVLAMVAGGIVIMITSSGSLSDRFSAAISAYQALYQGSFGSLQSISFTLVIVGPLIFAGISVAIAYRAGLFNIGAEGQLAVGAITVSAIGLHATHWPGWLLIPTLVIAGALAGAIWGGIAGALKAWRGAHEVVTTIMLNWIAFYVADYLINGPLKDPNLANSTSPLPSQGTFPIISVFYNNTLGTFLPKIPTPQTYLVDVTFIFAIVALIVYWFIYARTTFGYEIRVIGQNPKAARYAGIPVRWNTFAVMAIAGAFAGLGGAFRLMGQFPYYLNGSSFSIDYVGFDAIGVALLGKTTAVGVFFAALLFGGLRQGAGLMQLNANVPSDLVFIIQALVLFSIAANFLPAIQRAWPKWLTFRRKPSLATAGGDTAVVNLPGDKNGNSQDEESIDAVSHGDNSTEEE
;
A
#
# COMPACT_ATOMS: atom_id res chain seq x y z
N MET A 1 29.63 11.94 16.31
CA MET A 1 28.63 13.02 16.23
C MET A 1 28.24 13.40 14.81
N SER A 2 29.18 13.52 13.85
CA SER A 2 28.91 13.85 12.46
C SER A 2 27.99 12.83 11.73
N ASN A 3 28.21 11.54 11.93
CA ASN A 3 27.39 10.47 11.31
C ASN A 3 25.96 10.42 11.85
N PHE A 4 25.73 10.73 13.12
CA PHE A 4 24.43 10.78 13.75
C PHE A 4 23.61 11.98 13.23
N LEU A 5 24.24 13.15 13.14
CA LEU A 5 23.59 14.35 12.56
C LEU A 5 23.29 14.17 11.05
N ALA A 6 24.16 13.51 10.31
CA ALA A 6 23.92 13.16 8.90
C ALA A 6 22.75 12.16 8.76
N TRP A 7 22.64 11.20 9.66
CA TRP A 7 21.53 10.24 9.71
C TRP A 7 20.21 10.93 10.03
N ILE A 8 20.14 11.76 11.09
CA ILE A 8 18.94 12.54 11.44
C ILE A 8 18.51 13.42 10.26
N ARG A 9 19.45 14.07 9.59
CA ARG A 9 19.17 14.92 8.45
C ARG A 9 18.63 14.16 7.25
N ARG A 10 19.19 12.97 6.94
CA ARG A 10 18.68 12.11 5.85
C ARG A 10 17.29 11.58 6.17
N THR A 11 17.05 11.16 7.38
CA THR A 11 15.74 10.65 7.84
C THR A 11 14.70 11.78 7.87
N GLY A 12 15.05 12.97 8.37
CA GLY A 12 14.17 14.13 8.39
C GLY A 12 13.72 14.57 6.99
N VAL A 13 14.64 14.64 6.03
CA VAL A 13 14.30 14.97 4.63
C VAL A 13 13.43 13.87 3.99
N SER A 14 13.63 12.61 4.39
CA SER A 14 12.83 11.50 3.88
C SER A 14 11.38 11.55 4.39
N ILE A 15 11.15 12.00 5.63
CA ILE A 15 9.82 12.05 6.25
C ILE A 15 9.07 13.35 5.89
N ALA A 16 9.80 14.41 5.57
CA ALA A 16 9.20 15.73 5.30
C ALA A 16 8.13 15.70 4.19
N GLY A 17 8.35 14.94 3.12
CA GLY A 17 7.38 14.82 2.02
C GLY A 17 6.04 14.22 2.45
N PRO A 18 6.03 13.01 3.03
CA PRO A 18 4.82 12.41 3.60
C PRO A 18 4.09 13.29 4.62
N VAL A 19 4.82 13.87 5.59
CA VAL A 19 4.22 14.75 6.60
C VAL A 19 3.59 15.98 5.94
N PHE A 20 4.29 16.61 5.01
CA PHE A 20 3.76 17.75 4.26
C PHE A 20 2.47 17.38 3.48
N ALA A 21 2.45 16.23 2.82
CA ALA A 21 1.27 15.76 2.09
C ALA A 21 0.06 15.57 3.02
N VAL A 22 0.27 14.99 4.20
CA VAL A 22 -0.78 14.81 5.20
C VAL A 22 -1.29 16.16 5.72
N VAL A 23 -0.38 17.08 6.06
CA VAL A 23 -0.77 18.43 6.54
C VAL A 23 -1.56 19.18 5.47
N LEU A 24 -1.11 19.13 4.20
CA LEU A 24 -1.81 19.78 3.09
C LEU A 24 -3.21 19.19 2.90
N ALA A 25 -3.34 17.86 2.95
CA ALA A 25 -4.64 17.19 2.84
C ALA A 25 -5.57 17.52 4.02
N MET A 26 -5.05 17.62 5.24
CA MET A 26 -5.83 18.03 6.41
C MET A 26 -6.30 19.48 6.28
N VAL A 27 -5.45 20.40 5.82
CA VAL A 27 -5.86 21.80 5.57
C VAL A 27 -6.94 21.85 4.48
N ALA A 28 -6.75 21.15 3.38
CA ALA A 28 -7.74 21.12 2.30
C ALA A 28 -9.06 20.46 2.75
N GLY A 29 -9.00 19.37 3.53
CA GLY A 29 -10.18 18.75 4.15
C GLY A 29 -10.91 19.72 5.09
N GLY A 30 -10.17 20.48 5.91
CA GLY A 30 -10.75 21.52 6.76
C GLY A 30 -11.48 22.61 5.96
N ILE A 31 -10.91 23.04 4.83
CA ILE A 31 -11.57 23.98 3.91
C ILE A 31 -12.86 23.37 3.34
N VAL A 32 -12.85 22.10 2.95
CA VAL A 32 -14.06 21.41 2.47
C VAL A 32 -15.13 21.36 3.56
N ILE A 33 -14.76 21.05 4.82
CA ILE A 33 -15.69 21.10 5.96
C ILE A 33 -16.29 22.49 6.12
N MET A 34 -15.46 23.54 6.06
CA MET A 34 -15.93 24.93 6.18
C MET A 34 -16.88 25.33 5.05
N ILE A 35 -16.66 24.86 3.82
CA ILE A 35 -17.52 25.15 2.67
C ILE A 35 -18.87 24.41 2.80
N THR A 36 -18.85 23.18 3.27
CA THR A 36 -20.05 22.34 3.40
C THR A 36 -20.87 22.64 4.66
N SER A 37 -20.26 23.26 5.68
CA SER A 37 -20.95 23.66 6.92
C SER A 37 -21.79 24.93 6.71
N SER A 38 -22.94 25.01 7.36
CA SER A 38 -23.83 26.17 7.38
C SER A 38 -23.49 27.12 8.54
N GLY A 39 -23.91 28.37 8.45
CA GLY A 39 -23.72 29.38 9.49
C GLY A 39 -22.69 30.46 9.16
N SER A 40 -22.32 31.26 10.17
CA SER A 40 -21.32 32.32 10.06
C SER A 40 -19.91 31.71 9.81
N LEU A 41 -18.95 32.55 9.40
CA LEU A 41 -17.55 32.09 9.21
C LEU A 41 -16.96 31.50 10.51
N SER A 42 -17.32 32.08 11.67
CA SER A 42 -16.93 31.55 12.98
C SER A 42 -17.49 30.16 13.24
N ASP A 43 -18.79 29.93 12.91
CA ASP A 43 -19.44 28.64 13.09
C ASP A 43 -18.80 27.56 12.21
N ARG A 44 -18.50 27.90 10.95
CA ARG A 44 -17.84 27.00 9.99
C ARG A 44 -16.42 26.61 10.43
N PHE A 45 -15.66 27.57 10.97
CA PHE A 45 -14.34 27.31 11.51
C PHE A 45 -14.40 26.42 12.76
N SER A 46 -15.36 26.69 13.64
CA SER A 46 -15.63 25.86 14.82
C SER A 46 -16.03 24.45 14.45
N ALA A 47 -16.87 24.28 13.41
CA ALA A 47 -17.27 22.97 12.88
C ALA A 47 -16.05 22.16 12.37
N ALA A 48 -15.12 22.81 11.65
CA ALA A 48 -13.91 22.15 11.19
C ALA A 48 -13.01 21.68 12.36
N ILE A 49 -12.84 22.51 13.38
CA ILE A 49 -12.07 22.12 14.58
C ILE A 49 -12.75 20.97 15.31
N SER A 50 -14.07 21.05 15.52
CA SER A 50 -14.85 20.02 16.20
C SER A 50 -14.80 18.69 15.45
N ALA A 51 -14.82 18.74 14.11
CA ALA A 51 -14.69 17.54 13.26
C ALA A 51 -13.34 16.85 13.46
N TYR A 52 -12.24 17.59 13.45
CA TYR A 52 -10.91 17.03 13.69
C TYR A 52 -10.68 16.56 15.12
N GLN A 53 -11.26 17.24 16.11
CA GLN A 53 -11.24 16.78 17.49
C GLN A 53 -11.99 15.44 17.63
N ALA A 54 -13.18 15.35 17.04
CA ALA A 54 -13.96 14.11 17.04
C ALA A 54 -13.25 12.98 16.31
N LEU A 55 -12.62 13.28 15.15
CA LEU A 55 -11.81 12.33 14.40
C LEU A 55 -10.64 11.79 15.24
N TYR A 56 -9.91 12.66 15.92
CA TYR A 56 -8.82 12.26 16.81
C TYR A 56 -9.32 11.44 18.00
N GLN A 57 -10.43 11.86 18.64
CA GLN A 57 -11.02 11.12 19.75
C GLN A 57 -11.50 9.74 19.34
N GLY A 58 -12.12 9.61 18.15
CA GLY A 58 -12.55 8.33 17.61
C GLY A 58 -11.43 7.38 17.23
N SER A 59 -10.24 7.94 16.88
CA SER A 59 -9.08 7.15 16.45
C SER A 59 -8.12 6.81 17.60
N PHE A 60 -7.71 7.83 18.36
CA PHE A 60 -6.60 7.76 19.33
C PHE A 60 -6.94 8.33 20.70
N GLY A 61 -8.16 8.83 20.94
CA GLY A 61 -8.55 9.51 22.17
C GLY A 61 -8.71 8.59 23.39
N SER A 62 -8.80 7.29 23.20
CA SER A 62 -8.91 6.28 24.28
C SER A 62 -8.24 4.97 23.87
N LEU A 63 -7.92 4.11 24.86
CA LEU A 63 -7.43 2.76 24.57
C LEU A 63 -8.43 1.93 23.74
N GLN A 64 -9.72 2.13 23.94
CA GLN A 64 -10.77 1.51 23.15
C GLN A 64 -10.71 2.00 21.68
N SER A 65 -10.61 3.31 21.45
CA SER A 65 -10.49 3.89 20.10
C SER A 65 -9.23 3.38 19.39
N ILE A 66 -8.11 3.31 20.10
CA ILE A 66 -6.86 2.75 19.57
C ILE A 66 -7.05 1.28 19.20
N SER A 67 -7.72 0.50 20.05
CA SER A 67 -8.02 -0.90 19.76
C SER A 67 -8.82 -1.05 18.46
N PHE A 68 -9.86 -0.28 18.29
CA PHE A 68 -10.69 -0.29 17.06
C PHE A 68 -9.89 0.16 15.83
N THR A 69 -9.05 1.16 15.98
CA THR A 69 -8.13 1.58 14.91
C THR A 69 -7.21 0.43 14.49
N LEU A 70 -6.62 -0.30 15.43
CA LEU A 70 -5.70 -1.40 15.14
C LEU A 70 -6.37 -2.59 14.43
N VAL A 71 -7.67 -2.80 14.64
CA VAL A 71 -8.46 -3.80 13.89
C VAL A 71 -8.47 -3.48 12.38
N ILE A 72 -8.62 -2.19 12.03
CA ILE A 72 -8.60 -1.74 10.63
C ILE A 72 -7.18 -1.74 10.06
N VAL A 73 -6.19 -1.42 10.88
CA VAL A 73 -4.77 -1.33 10.50
C VAL A 73 -4.22 -2.68 10.08
N GLY A 74 -4.64 -3.79 10.70
CA GLY A 74 -4.15 -5.13 10.37
C GLY A 74 -4.28 -5.47 8.88
N PRO A 75 -5.49 -5.53 8.31
CA PRO A 75 -5.70 -5.77 6.88
C PRO A 75 -5.02 -4.74 5.97
N LEU A 76 -5.00 -3.45 6.37
CA LEU A 76 -4.31 -2.39 5.62
C LEU A 76 -2.80 -2.62 5.51
N ILE A 77 -2.16 -3.17 6.54
CA ILE A 77 -0.74 -3.55 6.50
C ILE A 77 -0.51 -4.62 5.44
N PHE A 78 -1.29 -5.70 5.44
CA PHE A 78 -1.16 -6.78 4.47
C PHE A 78 -1.36 -6.31 3.04
N ALA A 79 -2.43 -5.55 2.80
CA ALA A 79 -2.71 -4.95 1.49
C ALA A 79 -1.63 -3.92 1.10
N GLY A 80 -1.14 -3.12 2.06
CA GLY A 80 -0.05 -2.17 1.85
C GLY A 80 1.27 -2.83 1.45
N ILE A 81 1.61 -3.97 2.08
CA ILE A 81 2.77 -4.78 1.69
C ILE A 81 2.59 -5.32 0.26
N SER A 82 1.38 -5.80 -0.07
CA SER A 82 1.06 -6.30 -1.41
C SER A 82 1.35 -5.25 -2.50
N VAL A 83 0.87 -4.03 -2.31
CA VAL A 83 1.15 -2.93 -3.24
C VAL A 83 2.63 -2.54 -3.21
N ALA A 84 3.24 -2.46 -2.02
CA ALA A 84 4.63 -2.01 -1.86
C ALA A 84 5.63 -2.95 -2.56
N ILE A 85 5.47 -4.27 -2.46
CA ILE A 85 6.39 -5.24 -3.08
C ILE A 85 6.30 -5.19 -4.61
N ALA A 86 5.09 -5.05 -5.16
CA ALA A 86 4.87 -4.88 -6.59
C ALA A 86 5.50 -3.58 -7.10
N TYR A 87 5.27 -2.48 -6.40
CA TYR A 87 5.81 -1.16 -6.75
C TYR A 87 7.34 -1.13 -6.79
N ARG A 88 7.99 -1.85 -5.87
CA ARG A 88 9.47 -1.98 -5.84
C ARG A 88 10.04 -2.72 -7.04
N ALA A 89 9.25 -3.56 -7.70
CA ALA A 89 9.62 -4.24 -8.94
C ALA A 89 9.25 -3.43 -10.20
N GLY A 90 8.76 -2.19 -10.04
CA GLY A 90 8.28 -1.36 -11.15
C GLY A 90 6.91 -1.80 -11.69
N LEU A 91 6.13 -2.55 -10.88
CA LEU A 91 4.78 -3.00 -11.21
C LEU A 91 3.77 -2.27 -10.33
N PHE A 92 2.56 -2.11 -10.83
CA PHE A 92 1.48 -1.48 -10.07
C PHE A 92 0.35 -2.48 -9.79
N ASN A 93 0.25 -2.94 -8.53
CA ASN A 93 -0.80 -3.89 -8.13
C ASN A 93 -2.03 -3.13 -7.59
N ILE A 94 -2.97 -2.79 -8.47
CA ILE A 94 -4.29 -2.25 -8.07
C ILE A 94 -5.24 -3.40 -7.66
N GLY A 95 -4.85 -4.64 -7.92
CA GLY A 95 -5.62 -5.85 -7.67
C GLY A 95 -5.68 -6.31 -6.21
N ALA A 96 -5.06 -5.58 -5.29
CA ALA A 96 -5.00 -5.98 -3.88
C ALA A 96 -6.39 -6.19 -3.26
N GLU A 97 -7.40 -5.40 -3.68
CA GLU A 97 -8.79 -5.57 -3.22
C GLU A 97 -9.39 -6.91 -3.63
N GLY A 98 -9.29 -7.27 -4.90
CA GLY A 98 -9.77 -8.57 -5.39
C GLY A 98 -9.00 -9.75 -4.82
N GLN A 99 -7.68 -9.62 -4.63
CA GLN A 99 -6.83 -10.64 -4.00
C GLN A 99 -7.21 -10.87 -2.54
N LEU A 100 -7.54 -9.81 -1.81
CA LEU A 100 -8.05 -9.84 -0.45
C LEU A 100 -9.43 -10.54 -0.41
N ALA A 101 -10.32 -10.16 -1.33
CA ALA A 101 -11.64 -10.75 -1.46
C ALA A 101 -11.57 -12.26 -1.71
N VAL A 102 -10.74 -12.69 -2.67
CA VAL A 102 -10.55 -14.11 -3.00
C VAL A 102 -9.93 -14.88 -1.84
N GLY A 103 -9.00 -14.28 -1.10
CA GLY A 103 -8.45 -14.87 0.12
C GLY A 103 -9.53 -15.13 1.18
N ALA A 104 -10.35 -14.13 1.48
CA ALA A 104 -11.41 -14.22 2.47
C ALA A 104 -12.51 -15.21 2.09
N ILE A 105 -12.97 -15.19 0.82
CA ILE A 105 -14.02 -16.13 0.38
C ILE A 105 -13.55 -17.58 0.39
N THR A 106 -12.26 -17.82 0.07
CA THR A 106 -11.66 -19.15 0.14
C THR A 106 -11.62 -19.66 1.58
N VAL A 107 -11.24 -18.79 2.52
CA VAL A 107 -11.25 -19.13 3.96
C VAL A 107 -12.67 -19.42 4.45
N SER A 108 -13.66 -18.62 4.03
CA SER A 108 -15.07 -18.88 4.35
C SER A 108 -15.52 -20.24 3.80
N ALA A 109 -15.26 -20.52 2.54
CA ALA A 109 -15.65 -21.77 1.89
C ALA A 109 -15.05 -22.99 2.59
N ILE A 110 -13.75 -22.97 2.91
CA ILE A 110 -13.09 -24.10 3.59
C ILE A 110 -13.59 -24.20 5.04
N GLY A 111 -13.67 -23.07 5.76
CA GLY A 111 -14.09 -23.05 7.15
C GLY A 111 -15.48 -23.63 7.38
N LEU A 112 -16.42 -23.33 6.47
CA LEU A 112 -17.78 -23.85 6.54
C LEU A 112 -17.89 -25.37 6.30
N HIS A 113 -16.96 -25.94 5.51
CA HIS A 113 -16.92 -27.38 5.24
C HIS A 113 -16.05 -28.15 6.25
N ALA A 114 -15.17 -27.47 6.96
CA ALA A 114 -14.21 -28.06 7.90
C ALA A 114 -14.60 -27.86 9.37
N THR A 115 -15.88 -27.78 9.69
CA THR A 115 -16.42 -27.48 11.04
C THR A 115 -16.00 -28.50 12.11
N HIS A 116 -15.68 -29.74 11.70
CA HIS A 116 -15.26 -30.82 12.61
C HIS A 116 -13.75 -30.88 12.84
N TRP A 117 -12.98 -30.02 12.14
CA TRP A 117 -11.52 -30.04 12.26
C TRP A 117 -11.08 -29.39 13.57
N PRO A 118 -10.06 -29.95 14.22
CA PRO A 118 -9.48 -29.29 15.39
C PRO A 118 -8.79 -27.99 15.00
N GLY A 119 -8.83 -26.99 15.87
CA GLY A 119 -8.31 -25.64 15.57
C GLY A 119 -6.83 -25.61 15.17
N TRP A 120 -6.00 -26.50 15.74
CA TRP A 120 -4.58 -26.60 15.38
C TRP A 120 -4.32 -27.02 13.94
N LEU A 121 -5.28 -27.70 13.28
CA LEU A 121 -5.23 -28.07 11.86
C LEU A 121 -5.97 -27.05 11.00
N LEU A 122 -7.14 -26.59 11.48
CA LEU A 122 -8.01 -25.67 10.75
C LEU A 122 -7.32 -24.30 10.52
N ILE A 123 -6.80 -23.68 11.56
CA ILE A 123 -6.17 -22.34 11.46
C ILE A 123 -5.04 -22.29 10.45
N PRO A 124 -4.01 -23.17 10.49
CA PRO A 124 -2.96 -23.16 9.48
C PRO A 124 -3.48 -23.43 8.06
N THR A 125 -4.47 -24.32 7.93
CA THR A 125 -5.08 -24.61 6.61
C THR A 125 -5.77 -23.37 6.05
N LEU A 126 -6.56 -22.65 6.85
CA LEU A 126 -7.23 -21.42 6.42
C LEU A 126 -6.22 -20.33 6.03
N VAL A 127 -5.17 -20.15 6.82
CA VAL A 127 -4.12 -19.16 6.55
C VAL A 127 -3.38 -19.49 5.25
N ILE A 128 -2.96 -20.75 5.05
CA ILE A 128 -2.28 -21.19 3.84
C ILE A 128 -3.21 -21.09 2.63
N ALA A 129 -4.46 -21.50 2.76
CA ALA A 129 -5.43 -21.45 1.67
C ALA A 129 -5.72 -19.99 1.24
N GLY A 130 -5.89 -19.07 2.20
CA GLY A 130 -6.07 -17.65 1.91
C GLY A 130 -4.87 -17.03 1.21
N ALA A 131 -3.65 -17.37 1.67
CA ALA A 131 -2.41 -16.95 1.03
C ALA A 131 -2.28 -17.48 -0.42
N LEU A 132 -2.54 -18.78 -0.62
CA LEU A 132 -2.45 -19.43 -1.94
C LEU A 132 -3.51 -18.89 -2.89
N ALA A 133 -4.74 -18.69 -2.43
CA ALA A 133 -5.81 -18.13 -3.24
C ALA A 133 -5.47 -16.72 -3.73
N GLY A 134 -4.98 -15.87 -2.83
CA GLY A 134 -4.48 -14.55 -3.20
C GLY A 134 -3.27 -14.61 -4.14
N ALA A 135 -2.32 -15.55 -3.89
CA ALA A 135 -1.15 -15.76 -4.74
C ALA A 135 -1.52 -16.18 -6.17
N ILE A 136 -2.45 -17.11 -6.32
CA ILE A 136 -2.95 -17.55 -7.62
C ILE A 136 -3.63 -16.37 -8.33
N TRP A 137 -4.50 -15.62 -7.62
CA TRP A 137 -5.21 -14.50 -8.20
C TRP A 137 -4.27 -13.38 -8.67
N GLY A 138 -3.30 -12.99 -7.84
CA GLY A 138 -2.26 -12.03 -8.23
C GLY A 138 -1.33 -12.57 -9.30
N GLY A 139 -1.02 -13.88 -9.24
CA GLY A 139 -0.22 -14.60 -10.22
C GLY A 139 -0.82 -14.59 -11.63
N ILE A 140 -2.15 -14.59 -11.78
CA ILE A 140 -2.82 -14.46 -13.10
C ILE A 140 -2.40 -13.14 -13.76
N ALA A 141 -2.50 -12.00 -13.05
CA ALA A 141 -2.06 -10.71 -13.58
C ALA A 141 -0.56 -10.71 -13.87
N GLY A 142 0.24 -11.31 -12.98
CA GLY A 142 1.69 -11.48 -13.16
C GLY A 142 2.04 -12.30 -14.40
N ALA A 143 1.32 -13.40 -14.65
CA ALA A 143 1.50 -14.25 -15.81
C ALA A 143 1.15 -13.49 -17.12
N LEU A 144 0.02 -12.82 -17.15
CA LEU A 144 -0.40 -12.02 -18.30
C LEU A 144 0.63 -10.93 -18.62
N LYS A 145 1.20 -10.28 -17.59
CA LYS A 145 2.27 -9.30 -17.77
C LYS A 145 3.56 -9.93 -18.28
N ALA A 146 4.00 -11.01 -17.64
CA ALA A 146 5.31 -11.63 -17.88
C ALA A 146 5.41 -12.30 -19.27
N TRP A 147 4.35 -12.96 -19.72
CA TRP A 147 4.38 -13.77 -20.95
C TRP A 147 3.61 -13.17 -22.12
N ARG A 148 2.56 -12.38 -21.84
CA ARG A 148 1.74 -11.76 -22.89
C ARG A 148 1.98 -10.26 -23.04
N GLY A 149 2.72 -9.63 -22.11
CA GLY A 149 2.99 -8.18 -22.13
C GLY A 149 1.76 -7.32 -21.80
N ALA A 150 0.70 -7.90 -21.23
CA ALA A 150 -0.51 -7.16 -20.85
C ALA A 150 -0.17 -6.06 -19.83
N HIS A 151 -0.94 -4.97 -19.84
CA HIS A 151 -0.74 -3.88 -18.89
C HIS A 151 -1.28 -4.29 -17.51
N GLU A 152 -0.39 -4.37 -16.51
CA GLU A 152 -0.71 -4.87 -15.16
C GLU A 152 -1.82 -4.10 -14.46
N VAL A 153 -1.88 -2.78 -14.65
CA VAL A 153 -2.93 -1.93 -14.06
C VAL A 153 -4.31 -2.34 -14.57
N VAL A 154 -4.45 -2.52 -15.89
CA VAL A 154 -5.73 -2.90 -16.49
C VAL A 154 -6.13 -4.31 -16.05
N THR A 155 -5.21 -5.26 -16.11
CA THR A 155 -5.50 -6.65 -15.73
C THR A 155 -5.87 -6.80 -14.26
N THR A 156 -5.19 -6.07 -13.36
CA THR A 156 -5.48 -6.12 -11.93
C THR A 156 -6.81 -5.46 -11.59
N ILE A 157 -7.19 -4.34 -12.24
CA ILE A 157 -8.51 -3.72 -12.06
C ILE A 157 -9.62 -4.66 -12.56
N MET A 158 -9.45 -5.28 -13.72
CA MET A 158 -10.45 -6.23 -14.25
C MET A 158 -10.61 -7.44 -13.32
N LEU A 159 -9.52 -7.96 -12.79
CA LEU A 159 -9.56 -9.06 -11.81
C LEU A 159 -10.25 -8.65 -10.50
N ASN A 160 -10.21 -7.39 -10.06
CA ASN A 160 -11.00 -6.94 -8.91
C ASN A 160 -12.50 -7.13 -9.18
N TRP A 161 -12.99 -6.66 -10.33
CA TRP A 161 -14.40 -6.80 -10.67
C TRP A 161 -14.83 -8.26 -10.80
N ILE A 162 -13.99 -9.11 -11.40
CA ILE A 162 -14.25 -10.55 -11.45
C ILE A 162 -14.30 -11.14 -10.02
N ALA A 163 -13.36 -10.76 -9.15
CA ALA A 163 -13.35 -11.20 -7.76
C ALA A 163 -14.64 -10.78 -7.01
N PHE A 164 -15.11 -9.56 -7.22
CA PHE A 164 -16.34 -9.07 -6.60
C PHE A 164 -17.57 -9.84 -7.04
N TYR A 165 -17.75 -10.05 -8.35
CA TYR A 165 -18.88 -10.82 -8.85
C TYR A 165 -18.82 -12.30 -8.45
N VAL A 166 -17.63 -12.90 -8.42
CA VAL A 166 -17.45 -14.26 -7.92
C VAL A 166 -17.77 -14.35 -6.43
N ALA A 167 -17.29 -13.39 -5.62
CA ALA A 167 -17.59 -13.32 -4.20
C ALA A 167 -19.10 -13.12 -3.94
N ASP A 168 -19.73 -12.20 -4.66
CA ASP A 168 -21.17 -11.93 -4.55
C ASP A 168 -22.00 -13.18 -4.90
N TYR A 169 -21.67 -13.86 -6.01
CA TYR A 169 -22.29 -15.11 -6.39
C TYR A 169 -22.17 -16.20 -5.30
N LEU A 170 -20.96 -16.36 -4.74
CA LEU A 170 -20.72 -17.37 -3.71
C LEU A 170 -21.42 -17.03 -2.39
N ILE A 171 -21.39 -15.76 -1.97
CA ILE A 171 -22.04 -15.29 -0.73
C ILE A 171 -23.56 -15.41 -0.82
N ASN A 172 -24.16 -15.06 -1.95
CA ASN A 172 -25.62 -15.10 -2.13
C ASN A 172 -26.15 -16.44 -2.63
N GLY A 173 -25.28 -17.37 -2.98
CA GLY A 173 -25.61 -18.70 -3.49
C GLY A 173 -25.05 -19.83 -2.62
N PRO A 174 -23.94 -20.50 -3.04
CA PRO A 174 -23.46 -21.74 -2.41
C PRO A 174 -23.03 -21.62 -0.95
N LEU A 175 -22.56 -20.43 -0.51
CA LEU A 175 -22.07 -20.18 0.85
C LEU A 175 -23.05 -19.37 1.70
N LYS A 176 -24.26 -19.13 1.18
CA LYS A 176 -25.27 -18.33 1.86
C LYS A 176 -25.73 -19.00 3.15
N ASP A 177 -25.80 -18.21 4.22
CA ASP A 177 -26.46 -18.65 5.46
C ASP A 177 -28.01 -18.62 5.28
N PRO A 178 -28.72 -19.69 5.67
CA PRO A 178 -30.17 -19.71 5.60
C PRO A 178 -30.89 -18.66 6.47
N ASN A 179 -30.22 -18.21 7.55
CA ASN A 179 -30.79 -17.31 8.54
C ASN A 179 -30.33 -15.86 8.41
N LEU A 180 -29.29 -15.60 7.60
CA LEU A 180 -28.72 -14.27 7.39
C LEU A 180 -28.99 -13.79 5.96
N ALA A 181 -29.37 -12.53 5.83
CA ALA A 181 -29.51 -11.92 4.52
C ALA A 181 -28.16 -11.58 3.90
N ASN A 182 -27.92 -12.02 2.65
CA ASN A 182 -26.73 -11.67 1.85
C ASN A 182 -25.40 -11.92 2.56
N SER A 183 -25.32 -13.00 3.35
CA SER A 183 -24.13 -13.29 4.16
C SER A 183 -23.81 -14.78 4.15
N THR A 184 -22.54 -15.10 4.35
CA THR A 184 -22.12 -16.48 4.62
C THR A 184 -22.42 -16.85 6.07
N SER A 185 -22.46 -18.14 6.38
CA SER A 185 -22.46 -18.56 7.78
C SER A 185 -21.15 -18.15 8.47
N PRO A 186 -21.19 -17.85 9.79
CA PRO A 186 -19.98 -17.55 10.55
C PRO A 186 -18.98 -18.70 10.54
N LEU A 187 -17.70 -18.38 10.57
CA LEU A 187 -16.65 -19.38 10.74
C LEU A 187 -16.84 -20.13 12.07
N PRO A 188 -16.51 -21.43 12.12
CA PRO A 188 -16.51 -22.17 13.37
C PRO A 188 -15.51 -21.54 14.35
N SER A 189 -15.85 -21.56 15.65
CA SER A 189 -15.03 -20.94 16.69
C SER A 189 -13.59 -21.44 16.74
N GLN A 190 -13.35 -22.67 16.30
CA GLN A 190 -12.00 -23.24 16.17
C GLN A 190 -11.17 -22.60 15.05
N GLY A 191 -11.82 -21.93 14.07
CA GLY A 191 -11.16 -21.25 12.94
C GLY A 191 -11.01 -19.74 13.15
N THR A 192 -11.39 -19.20 14.32
CA THR A 192 -11.31 -17.77 14.61
C THR A 192 -10.17 -17.45 15.59
N PHE A 193 -9.62 -16.24 15.46
CA PHE A 193 -8.62 -15.74 16.41
C PHE A 193 -9.29 -14.97 17.55
N PRO A 194 -8.82 -15.18 18.79
CA PRO A 194 -9.35 -14.46 19.94
C PRO A 194 -8.91 -12.98 19.94
N ILE A 195 -9.69 -12.15 20.58
CA ILE A 195 -9.32 -10.78 20.94
C ILE A 195 -8.11 -10.84 21.89
N ILE A 196 -7.11 -9.99 21.70
CA ILE A 196 -5.85 -10.01 22.47
C ILE A 196 -6.11 -9.86 23.96
N SER A 197 -7.02 -8.99 24.39
CA SER A 197 -7.36 -8.78 25.79
C SER A 197 -8.02 -10.02 26.43
N VAL A 198 -8.84 -10.75 25.68
CA VAL A 198 -9.44 -12.03 26.13
C VAL A 198 -8.36 -13.11 26.19
N PHE A 199 -7.50 -13.19 25.17
CA PHE A 199 -6.37 -14.13 25.18
C PHE A 199 -5.41 -13.88 26.34
N TYR A 200 -5.08 -12.60 26.62
CA TYR A 200 -4.28 -12.21 27.76
C TYR A 200 -4.91 -12.66 29.07
N ASN A 201 -6.19 -12.39 29.30
CA ASN A 201 -6.88 -12.75 30.53
C ASN A 201 -6.93 -14.28 30.76
N ASN A 202 -7.01 -15.05 29.68
CA ASN A 202 -7.08 -16.51 29.74
C ASN A 202 -5.71 -17.19 29.88
N THR A 203 -4.62 -16.46 29.61
CA THR A 203 -3.24 -16.96 29.67
C THR A 203 -2.44 -16.27 30.78
N LEU A 204 -1.91 -15.08 30.50
CA LEU A 204 -1.09 -14.31 31.44
C LEU A 204 -1.88 -13.70 32.60
N GLY A 205 -3.16 -13.41 32.41
CA GLY A 205 -4.05 -12.90 33.44
C GLY A 205 -4.34 -13.87 34.59
N THR A 206 -3.84 -15.12 34.48
CA THR A 206 -3.79 -16.06 35.64
C THR A 206 -2.72 -15.69 36.64
N PHE A 207 -1.65 -15.01 36.21
CA PHE A 207 -0.50 -14.60 37.01
C PHE A 207 -0.38 -13.08 37.19
N LEU A 208 -1.01 -12.31 36.30
CA LEU A 208 -0.95 -10.84 36.24
C LEU A 208 -2.35 -10.25 36.43
N PRO A 209 -2.46 -8.95 36.75
CA PRO A 209 -3.77 -8.29 36.86
C PRO A 209 -4.59 -8.45 35.59
N LYS A 210 -5.84 -8.86 35.75
CA LYS A 210 -6.77 -9.03 34.63
C LYS A 210 -7.21 -7.68 34.09
N ILE A 211 -7.38 -7.60 32.77
CA ILE A 211 -7.98 -6.45 32.10
C ILE A 211 -9.50 -6.48 32.41
N PRO A 212 -10.06 -5.42 33.03
CA PRO A 212 -11.49 -5.33 33.21
C PRO A 212 -12.17 -5.19 31.84
N THR A 213 -13.35 -5.82 31.68
CA THR A 213 -14.15 -5.75 30.45
C THR A 213 -13.33 -6.03 29.15
N PRO A 214 -12.66 -7.19 29.03
CA PRO A 214 -11.72 -7.43 27.93
C PRO A 214 -12.38 -7.40 26.56
N GLN A 215 -13.69 -7.65 26.47
CA GLN A 215 -14.47 -7.62 25.23
C GLN A 215 -14.69 -6.21 24.67
N THR A 216 -14.37 -5.17 25.45
CA THR A 216 -14.42 -3.76 24.99
C THR A 216 -13.30 -3.43 23.99
N TYR A 217 -12.20 -4.19 24.02
CA TYR A 217 -11.04 -3.98 23.15
C TYR A 217 -11.07 -5.00 22.02
N LEU A 218 -11.36 -4.57 20.80
CA LEU A 218 -11.58 -5.47 19.65
C LEU A 218 -10.31 -5.91 18.93
N VAL A 219 -9.15 -5.35 19.26
CA VAL A 219 -7.89 -5.77 18.60
C VAL A 219 -7.64 -7.26 18.84
N ASP A 220 -7.49 -8.01 17.77
CA ASP A 220 -7.32 -9.45 17.77
C ASP A 220 -5.86 -9.88 17.50
N VAL A 221 -5.57 -11.16 17.67
CA VAL A 221 -4.23 -11.72 17.47
C VAL A 221 -3.72 -11.56 16.04
N THR A 222 -4.61 -11.35 15.05
CA THR A 222 -4.19 -11.16 13.64
C THR A 222 -3.35 -9.92 13.44
N PHE A 223 -3.49 -8.90 14.30
CA PHE A 223 -2.62 -7.72 14.29
C PHE A 223 -1.15 -8.08 14.54
N ILE A 224 -0.87 -9.08 15.38
CA ILE A 224 0.50 -9.58 15.62
C ILE A 224 1.04 -10.17 14.32
N PHE A 225 0.23 -10.95 13.59
CA PHE A 225 0.64 -11.49 12.28
C PHE A 225 0.87 -10.37 11.25
N ALA A 226 0.16 -9.26 11.31
CA ALA A 226 0.42 -8.10 10.46
C ALA A 226 1.82 -7.48 10.75
N ILE A 227 2.22 -7.39 12.01
CA ILE A 227 3.58 -6.96 12.39
C ILE A 227 4.64 -7.96 11.90
N VAL A 228 4.37 -9.26 12.07
CA VAL A 228 5.26 -10.31 11.53
C VAL A 228 5.38 -10.21 10.01
N ALA A 229 4.28 -9.94 9.30
CA ALA A 229 4.29 -9.74 7.86
C ALA A 229 5.17 -8.55 7.42
N LEU A 230 5.19 -7.45 8.18
CA LEU A 230 6.11 -6.33 7.94
C LEU A 230 7.59 -6.74 8.10
N ILE A 231 7.89 -7.57 9.10
CA ILE A 231 9.25 -8.10 9.32
C ILE A 231 9.64 -9.03 8.16
N VAL A 232 8.73 -9.92 7.74
CA VAL A 232 8.93 -10.83 6.60
C VAL A 232 9.13 -10.03 5.31
N TYR A 233 8.31 -9.01 5.06
CA TYR A 233 8.47 -8.11 3.91
C TYR A 233 9.84 -7.42 3.92
N TRP A 234 10.24 -6.84 5.08
CA TRP A 234 11.55 -6.23 5.23
C TRP A 234 12.67 -7.23 4.95
N PHE A 235 12.57 -8.46 5.49
CA PHE A 235 13.56 -9.50 5.29
C PHE A 235 13.66 -9.91 3.81
N ILE A 236 12.53 -10.20 3.16
CA ILE A 236 12.47 -10.55 1.73
C ILE A 236 13.14 -9.46 0.91
N TYR A 237 12.77 -8.20 1.14
CA TYR A 237 13.25 -7.07 0.34
C TYR A 237 14.71 -6.73 0.61
N ALA A 238 15.15 -6.73 1.87
CA ALA A 238 16.47 -6.22 2.26
C ALA A 238 17.56 -7.30 2.33
N ARG A 239 17.20 -8.57 2.52
CA ARG A 239 18.13 -9.63 2.91
C ARG A 239 18.19 -10.83 1.96
N THR A 240 17.33 -10.88 0.92
CA THR A 240 17.30 -12.01 -0.02
C THR A 240 17.81 -11.62 -1.41
N THR A 241 18.24 -12.65 -2.18
CA THR A 241 18.61 -12.51 -3.61
C THR A 241 17.41 -12.05 -4.43
N PHE A 242 16.22 -12.59 -4.14
CA PHE A 242 14.97 -12.17 -4.76
C PHE A 242 14.70 -10.67 -4.55
N GLY A 243 14.90 -10.17 -3.32
CA GLY A 243 14.78 -8.75 -3.03
C GLY A 243 15.79 -7.88 -3.79
N TYR A 244 17.00 -8.39 -4.05
CA TYR A 244 17.97 -7.72 -4.91
C TYR A 244 17.48 -7.68 -6.36
N GLU A 245 17.05 -8.81 -6.92
CA GLU A 245 16.60 -8.94 -8.30
C GLU A 245 15.41 -8.02 -8.60
N ILE A 246 14.39 -7.96 -7.72
CA ILE A 246 13.25 -7.07 -7.91
C ILE A 246 13.64 -5.59 -7.88
N ARG A 247 14.63 -5.20 -7.06
CA ARG A 247 15.14 -3.81 -7.07
C ARG A 247 15.82 -3.46 -8.39
N VAL A 248 16.61 -4.38 -8.95
CA VAL A 248 17.27 -4.16 -10.24
C VAL A 248 16.24 -4.09 -11.37
N ILE A 249 15.26 -5.00 -11.37
CA ILE A 249 14.15 -5.00 -12.34
C ILE A 249 13.37 -3.68 -12.27
N GLY A 250 13.04 -3.21 -11.06
CA GLY A 250 12.29 -1.97 -10.86
C GLY A 250 13.02 -0.72 -11.32
N GLN A 251 14.35 -0.73 -11.32
CA GLN A 251 15.15 0.38 -11.81
C GLN A 251 15.33 0.34 -13.33
N ASN A 252 15.72 -0.81 -13.87
CA ASN A 252 15.92 -1.00 -15.30
C ASN A 252 15.76 -2.48 -15.70
N PRO A 253 14.61 -2.87 -16.26
CA PRO A 253 14.38 -4.26 -16.69
C PRO A 253 15.33 -4.74 -17.80
N LYS A 254 15.84 -3.84 -18.64
CA LYS A 254 16.82 -4.17 -19.69
C LYS A 254 18.16 -4.52 -19.06
N ALA A 255 18.66 -3.69 -18.13
CA ALA A 255 19.89 -3.96 -17.40
C ALA A 255 19.81 -5.24 -16.59
N ALA A 256 18.68 -5.51 -15.93
CA ALA A 256 18.43 -6.76 -15.21
C ALA A 256 18.58 -7.99 -16.13
N ARG A 257 18.06 -7.92 -17.35
CA ARG A 257 18.19 -9.01 -18.33
C ARG A 257 19.63 -9.23 -18.77
N TYR A 258 20.41 -8.16 -18.99
CA TYR A 258 21.84 -8.29 -19.31
C TYR A 258 22.65 -8.87 -18.14
N ALA A 259 22.23 -8.64 -16.91
CA ALA A 259 22.82 -9.25 -15.72
C ALA A 259 22.38 -10.72 -15.47
N GLY A 260 21.62 -11.33 -16.41
CA GLY A 260 21.16 -12.71 -16.29
C GLY A 260 19.96 -12.92 -15.36
N ILE A 261 19.32 -11.85 -14.88
CA ILE A 261 18.15 -11.95 -14.00
C ILE A 261 16.92 -12.37 -14.82
N PRO A 262 16.18 -13.41 -14.38
CA PRO A 262 15.01 -13.92 -15.10
C PRO A 262 13.79 -13.00 -14.91
N VAL A 263 13.74 -11.88 -15.65
CA VAL A 263 12.74 -10.81 -15.49
C VAL A 263 11.30 -11.33 -15.54
N ARG A 264 10.98 -12.27 -16.47
CA ARG A 264 9.61 -12.81 -16.61
C ARG A 264 9.17 -13.55 -15.35
N TRP A 265 10.01 -14.46 -14.85
CA TRP A 265 9.71 -15.23 -13.64
C TRP A 265 9.61 -14.35 -12.40
N ASN A 266 10.50 -13.38 -12.27
CA ASN A 266 10.42 -12.42 -11.16
C ASN A 266 9.18 -11.53 -11.24
N THR A 267 8.75 -11.09 -12.42
CA THR A 267 7.49 -10.37 -12.60
C THR A 267 6.29 -11.20 -12.13
N PHE A 268 6.23 -12.47 -12.53
CA PHE A 268 5.20 -13.40 -12.07
C PHE A 268 5.25 -13.61 -10.56
N ALA A 269 6.44 -13.94 -10.03
CA ALA A 269 6.64 -14.23 -8.60
C ALA A 269 6.30 -13.03 -7.70
N VAL A 270 6.68 -11.81 -8.11
CA VAL A 270 6.34 -10.59 -7.38
C VAL A 270 4.83 -10.40 -7.27
N MET A 271 4.09 -10.57 -8.36
CA MET A 271 2.63 -10.44 -8.36
C MET A 271 1.95 -11.56 -7.57
N ALA A 272 2.49 -12.79 -7.62
CA ALA A 272 2.00 -13.89 -6.81
C ALA A 272 2.25 -13.67 -5.31
N ILE A 273 3.44 -13.23 -4.92
CA ILE A 273 3.77 -12.90 -3.52
C ILE A 273 2.94 -11.69 -3.05
N ALA A 274 2.78 -10.67 -3.88
CA ALA A 274 1.90 -9.54 -3.60
C ALA A 274 0.47 -10.02 -3.32
N GLY A 275 -0.05 -10.90 -4.18
CA GLY A 275 -1.34 -11.54 -4.00
C GLY A 275 -1.43 -12.39 -2.74
N ALA A 276 -0.37 -13.12 -2.37
CA ALA A 276 -0.32 -13.88 -1.12
C ALA A 276 -0.49 -12.98 0.11
N PHE A 277 0.21 -11.85 0.17
CA PHE A 277 0.04 -10.89 1.27
C PHE A 277 -1.38 -10.31 1.31
N ALA A 278 -1.96 -9.91 0.18
CA ALA A 278 -3.33 -9.41 0.15
C ALA A 278 -4.33 -10.51 0.56
N GLY A 279 -4.19 -11.73 0.05
CA GLY A 279 -5.03 -12.87 0.42
C GLY A 279 -4.95 -13.22 1.91
N LEU A 280 -3.76 -13.13 2.51
CA LEU A 280 -3.59 -13.22 3.97
C LEU A 280 -4.34 -12.11 4.70
N GLY A 281 -4.31 -10.87 4.19
CA GLY A 281 -5.09 -9.77 4.75
C GLY A 281 -6.58 -10.07 4.79
N GLY A 282 -7.14 -10.65 3.72
CA GLY A 282 -8.53 -11.09 3.65
C GLY A 282 -8.84 -12.26 4.59
N ALA A 283 -7.95 -13.25 4.65
CA ALA A 283 -8.06 -14.39 5.55
C ALA A 283 -8.09 -13.93 7.01
N PHE A 284 -7.11 -13.13 7.43
CA PHE A 284 -7.03 -12.65 8.81
C PHE A 284 -8.17 -11.70 9.17
N ARG A 285 -8.66 -10.90 8.21
CA ARG A 285 -9.82 -10.07 8.43
C ARG A 285 -11.06 -10.92 8.78
N LEU A 286 -11.31 -12.00 8.04
CA LEU A 286 -12.44 -12.88 8.33
C LEU A 286 -12.25 -13.67 9.62
N MET A 287 -11.04 -14.17 9.88
CA MET A 287 -10.75 -15.00 11.06
C MET A 287 -10.62 -14.20 12.36
N GLY A 288 -10.31 -12.91 12.30
CA GLY A 288 -10.07 -12.04 13.46
C GLY A 288 -11.22 -11.12 13.81
N GLN A 289 -12.00 -10.68 12.81
CA GLN A 289 -13.01 -9.64 13.03
C GLN A 289 -14.41 -10.21 13.20
N PHE A 290 -15.04 -9.92 14.36
CA PHE A 290 -16.46 -10.20 14.56
C PHE A 290 -17.29 -9.46 13.49
N PRO A 291 -18.32 -10.07 12.90
CA PRO A 291 -18.99 -11.32 13.29
C PRO A 291 -18.48 -12.60 12.62
N TYR A 292 -17.27 -12.63 12.05
CA TYR A 292 -16.61 -13.80 11.45
C TYR A 292 -17.33 -14.38 10.22
N TYR A 293 -18.14 -13.60 9.54
CA TYR A 293 -18.78 -13.96 8.27
C TYR A 293 -18.56 -12.86 7.22
N LEU A 294 -18.79 -13.20 5.96
CA LEU A 294 -18.72 -12.26 4.85
C LEU A 294 -20.13 -11.79 4.50
N ASN A 295 -20.27 -10.49 4.38
CA ASN A 295 -21.48 -9.86 3.88
C ASN A 295 -21.21 -9.33 2.46
N GLY A 296 -22.12 -9.61 1.50
CA GLY A 296 -21.97 -9.17 0.12
C GLY A 296 -21.80 -7.65 -0.03
N SER A 297 -22.48 -6.87 0.80
CA SER A 297 -22.34 -5.41 0.79
C SER A 297 -20.98 -4.91 1.31
N SER A 298 -20.35 -5.63 2.24
CA SER A 298 -19.06 -5.24 2.82
C SER A 298 -17.90 -5.41 1.86
N PHE A 299 -17.98 -6.37 0.92
CA PHE A 299 -16.93 -6.61 -0.06
C PHE A 299 -16.76 -5.49 -1.07
N SER A 300 -17.84 -4.79 -1.40
CA SER A 300 -17.82 -3.70 -2.39
C SER A 300 -17.58 -2.32 -1.77
N ILE A 301 -17.66 -2.19 -0.44
CA ILE A 301 -17.67 -0.89 0.24
C ILE A 301 -16.39 -0.64 1.04
N ASP A 302 -15.71 -1.69 1.47
CA ASP A 302 -14.59 -1.52 2.42
C ASP A 302 -13.30 -0.94 1.83
N TYR A 303 -13.09 -1.02 0.53
CA TYR A 303 -11.99 -0.37 -0.23
C TYR A 303 -10.59 -0.49 0.40
N VAL A 304 -10.34 -1.51 1.23
CA VAL A 304 -9.07 -1.69 1.97
C VAL A 304 -7.87 -1.82 1.03
N GLY A 305 -8.04 -2.54 -0.08
CA GLY A 305 -7.00 -2.73 -1.07
C GLY A 305 -6.73 -1.46 -1.90
N PHE A 306 -7.73 -0.59 -2.09
CA PHE A 306 -7.52 0.71 -2.72
C PHE A 306 -6.83 1.68 -1.76
N ASP A 307 -7.23 1.73 -0.48
CA ASP A 307 -6.55 2.51 0.55
C ASP A 307 -5.09 2.08 0.70
N ALA A 308 -4.79 0.81 0.48
CA ALA A 308 -3.45 0.25 0.53
C ALA A 308 -2.48 0.88 -0.50
N ILE A 309 -2.99 1.41 -1.61
CA ILE A 309 -2.19 2.18 -2.58
C ILE A 309 -1.65 3.43 -1.89
N GLY A 310 -2.52 4.16 -1.20
CA GLY A 310 -2.15 5.32 -0.39
C GLY A 310 -1.17 4.95 0.72
N VAL A 311 -1.42 3.86 1.42
CA VAL A 311 -0.54 3.34 2.48
C VAL A 311 0.86 3.00 1.95
N ALA A 312 0.96 2.31 0.82
CA ALA A 312 2.23 1.94 0.22
C ALA A 312 3.03 3.16 -0.26
N LEU A 313 2.38 4.11 -0.93
CA LEU A 313 3.02 5.31 -1.46
C LEU A 313 3.41 6.29 -0.35
N LEU A 314 2.52 6.57 0.61
CA LEU A 314 2.80 7.41 1.79
C LEU A 314 3.95 6.81 2.60
N GLY A 315 3.94 5.49 2.80
CA GLY A 315 4.99 4.73 3.48
C GLY A 315 6.29 4.60 2.68
N LYS A 316 6.38 5.19 1.46
CA LYS A 316 7.54 5.07 0.55
C LYS A 316 7.96 3.61 0.35
N THR A 317 6.99 2.72 0.36
CA THR A 317 7.19 1.28 0.20
C THR A 317 8.22 0.67 1.17
N THR A 318 8.43 1.26 2.33
CA THR A 318 9.28 0.72 3.41
C THR A 318 8.40 0.03 4.46
N ALA A 319 8.88 -1.02 5.12
CA ALA A 319 8.09 -1.73 6.14
C ALA A 319 7.62 -0.79 7.27
N VAL A 320 8.52 0.03 7.80
CA VAL A 320 8.20 1.01 8.85
C VAL A 320 7.23 2.09 8.31
N GLY A 321 7.45 2.55 7.08
CA GLY A 321 6.58 3.55 6.46
C GLY A 321 5.16 3.01 6.21
N VAL A 322 5.04 1.77 5.74
CA VAL A 322 3.73 1.09 5.56
C VAL A 322 2.99 0.98 6.89
N PHE A 323 3.69 0.67 8.00
CA PHE A 323 3.08 0.62 9.33
C PHE A 323 2.48 1.98 9.73
N PHE A 324 3.26 3.07 9.67
CA PHE A 324 2.76 4.40 10.06
C PHE A 324 1.70 4.93 9.09
N ALA A 325 1.82 4.64 7.81
CA ALA A 325 0.80 5.01 6.83
C ALA A 325 -0.51 4.24 7.06
N ALA A 326 -0.44 2.93 7.34
CA ALA A 326 -1.60 2.13 7.69
C ALA A 326 -2.26 2.62 8.99
N LEU A 327 -1.47 3.03 9.98
CA LEU A 327 -1.97 3.61 11.22
C LEU A 327 -2.70 4.94 10.98
N LEU A 328 -2.18 5.79 10.09
CA LEU A 328 -2.84 7.03 9.70
C LEU A 328 -4.17 6.75 8.98
N PHE A 329 -4.17 5.91 7.94
CA PHE A 329 -5.36 5.61 7.15
C PHE A 329 -6.42 4.88 7.98
N GLY A 330 -6.00 3.91 8.80
CA GLY A 330 -6.89 3.20 9.73
C GLY A 330 -7.48 4.13 10.79
N GLY A 331 -6.67 5.06 11.32
CA GLY A 331 -7.14 6.08 12.25
C GLY A 331 -8.14 7.05 11.62
N LEU A 332 -7.85 7.56 10.42
CA LEU A 332 -8.79 8.41 9.70
C LEU A 332 -10.14 7.69 9.49
N ARG A 333 -10.09 6.42 9.09
CA ARG A 333 -11.28 5.62 8.84
C ARG A 333 -12.07 5.33 10.11
N GLN A 334 -11.39 4.97 11.19
CA GLN A 334 -12.03 4.71 12.49
C GLN A 334 -12.64 5.99 13.08
N GLY A 335 -11.90 7.10 13.00
CA GLY A 335 -12.37 8.39 13.54
C GLY A 335 -13.54 9.00 12.78
N ALA A 336 -13.74 8.62 11.51
CA ALA A 336 -14.82 9.11 10.66
C ALA A 336 -16.22 8.91 11.30
N GLY A 337 -16.45 7.76 11.95
CA GLY A 337 -17.70 7.48 12.62
C GLY A 337 -18.02 8.48 13.74
N LEU A 338 -17.04 8.77 14.60
CA LEU A 338 -17.24 9.73 15.69
C LEU A 338 -17.32 11.18 15.18
N MET A 339 -16.58 11.49 14.11
CA MET A 339 -16.70 12.78 13.42
C MET A 339 -18.13 12.99 12.89
N GLN A 340 -18.74 11.98 12.30
CA GLN A 340 -20.12 12.06 11.82
C GLN A 340 -21.12 12.25 12.95
N LEU A 341 -20.94 11.52 14.06
CA LEU A 341 -21.86 11.60 15.20
C LEU A 341 -21.76 12.94 15.96
N ASN A 342 -20.56 13.44 16.21
CA ASN A 342 -20.34 14.59 17.08
C ASN A 342 -20.28 15.92 16.33
N ALA A 343 -19.80 15.93 15.10
CA ALA A 343 -19.64 17.16 14.31
C ALA A 343 -20.62 17.25 13.15
N ASN A 344 -21.49 16.25 12.97
CA ASN A 344 -22.46 16.17 11.88
C ASN A 344 -21.83 16.34 10.48
N VAL A 345 -20.56 15.89 10.35
CA VAL A 345 -19.80 15.90 9.10
C VAL A 345 -19.83 14.50 8.51
N PRO A 346 -20.26 14.32 7.24
CA PRO A 346 -20.32 13.00 6.63
C PRO A 346 -19.01 12.21 6.72
N SER A 347 -19.07 10.93 7.07
CA SER A 347 -17.90 10.04 7.16
C SER A 347 -17.14 9.95 5.85
N ASP A 348 -17.85 10.11 4.71
CA ASP A 348 -17.27 10.04 3.36
C ASP A 348 -16.25 11.14 3.08
N LEU A 349 -16.28 12.22 3.87
CA LEU A 349 -15.29 13.30 3.77
C LEU A 349 -13.87 12.79 4.10
N VAL A 350 -13.76 11.73 4.88
CA VAL A 350 -12.46 11.08 5.15
C VAL A 350 -11.86 10.48 3.87
N PHE A 351 -12.68 9.93 2.96
CA PHE A 351 -12.18 9.46 1.66
C PHE A 351 -11.62 10.61 0.82
N ILE A 352 -12.22 11.81 0.91
CA ILE A 352 -11.68 13.00 0.25
C ILE A 352 -10.32 13.36 0.84
N ILE A 353 -10.16 13.33 2.17
CA ILE A 353 -8.87 13.60 2.82
C ILE A 353 -7.83 12.56 2.39
N GLN A 354 -8.17 11.27 2.38
CA GLN A 354 -7.30 10.20 1.94
C GLN A 354 -6.88 10.35 0.47
N ALA A 355 -7.82 10.70 -0.42
CA ALA A 355 -7.54 10.99 -1.82
C ALA A 355 -6.61 12.21 -1.98
N LEU A 356 -6.79 13.25 -1.19
CA LEU A 356 -5.91 14.43 -1.18
C LEU A 356 -4.50 14.11 -0.66
N VAL A 357 -4.36 13.23 0.32
CA VAL A 357 -3.05 12.70 0.75
C VAL A 357 -2.36 12.01 -0.42
N LEU A 358 -3.06 11.09 -1.09
CA LEU A 358 -2.53 10.36 -2.23
C LEU A 358 -2.13 11.28 -3.38
N PHE A 359 -3.01 12.23 -3.73
CA PHE A 359 -2.75 13.21 -4.78
C PHE A 359 -1.53 14.09 -4.44
N SER A 360 -1.40 14.53 -3.18
CA SER A 360 -0.30 15.37 -2.74
C SER A 360 1.06 14.66 -2.82
N ILE A 361 1.07 13.33 -2.59
CA ILE A 361 2.27 12.49 -2.75
C ILE A 361 2.59 12.30 -4.23
N ALA A 362 1.59 11.95 -5.04
CA ALA A 362 1.76 11.68 -6.46
C ALA A 362 2.23 12.93 -7.23
N ALA A 363 1.66 14.09 -6.92
CA ALA A 363 2.01 15.36 -7.55
C ALA A 363 3.36 15.92 -7.09
N ASN A 364 3.98 15.35 -6.03
CA ASN A 364 5.28 15.76 -5.50
C ASN A 364 5.40 17.29 -5.30
N PHE A 365 4.39 17.90 -4.67
CA PHE A 365 4.31 19.37 -4.50
C PHE A 365 5.46 19.98 -3.70
N LEU A 366 6.15 19.20 -2.85
CA LEU A 366 7.18 19.72 -1.96
C LEU A 366 8.30 20.47 -2.69
N PRO A 367 8.89 19.97 -3.80
CA PRO A 367 9.91 20.70 -4.56
C PRO A 367 9.38 21.98 -5.23
N ALA A 368 8.11 21.98 -5.68
CA ALA A 368 7.50 23.14 -6.31
C ALA A 368 7.32 24.29 -5.28
N ILE A 369 6.82 23.95 -4.10
CA ILE A 369 6.62 24.91 -3.00
C ILE A 369 7.96 25.40 -2.45
N GLN A 370 8.96 24.53 -2.32
CA GLN A 370 10.31 24.94 -1.89
C GLN A 370 10.96 25.93 -2.86
N ARG A 371 10.66 25.86 -4.16
CA ARG A 371 11.10 26.87 -5.14
C ARG A 371 10.37 28.20 -5.01
N ALA A 372 9.09 28.15 -4.63
CA ALA A 372 8.27 29.35 -4.43
C ALA A 372 8.51 30.04 -3.07
N TRP A 373 9.13 29.35 -2.12
CA TRP A 373 9.36 29.89 -0.78
C TRP A 373 10.48 30.94 -0.76
N PRO A 374 10.33 32.01 0.08
CA PRO A 374 11.35 33.01 0.26
C PRO A 374 12.70 32.38 0.66
N LYS A 375 13.80 32.84 0.09
CA LYS A 375 15.15 32.26 0.28
C LYS A 375 15.63 32.22 1.74
N TRP A 376 15.04 32.99 2.63
CA TRP A 376 15.38 33.01 4.07
C TRP A 376 14.82 31.80 4.85
N LEU A 377 13.76 31.16 4.35
CA LEU A 377 13.20 29.93 4.91
C LEU A 377 13.79 28.66 4.28
N THR A 378 14.53 28.78 3.17
CA THR A 378 15.22 27.65 2.59
C THR A 378 16.51 27.41 3.37
N PHE A 379 16.57 26.33 4.15
CA PHE A 379 17.84 25.82 4.67
C PHE A 379 18.79 25.61 3.48
N ARG A 380 19.73 26.54 3.30
CA ARG A 380 20.71 26.55 2.23
C ARG A 380 21.40 25.19 2.17
N ARG A 381 21.11 24.39 1.15
CA ARG A 381 22.06 23.38 0.72
C ARG A 381 23.32 24.17 0.32
N LYS A 382 24.37 24.14 1.13
CA LYS A 382 25.69 24.44 0.62
C LYS A 382 25.87 23.49 -0.57
N PRO A 383 26.15 23.99 -1.79
CA PRO A 383 26.56 23.10 -2.84
C PRO A 383 27.76 22.33 -2.26
N SER A 384 27.67 21.02 -2.18
CA SER A 384 28.86 20.21 -2.04
C SER A 384 29.68 20.60 -3.25
N LEU A 385 30.82 21.20 -3.04
CA LEU A 385 31.91 21.22 -3.99
C LEU A 385 32.16 19.74 -4.30
N ALA A 386 31.41 19.18 -5.26
CA ALA A 386 31.82 18.03 -6.00
C ALA A 386 33.12 18.52 -6.60
N THR A 387 34.20 18.01 -6.09
CA THR A 387 35.55 18.09 -6.60
C THR A 387 35.50 18.14 -8.12
N ALA A 388 35.60 19.35 -8.66
CA ALA A 388 36.15 19.56 -9.98
C ALA A 388 37.65 19.23 -9.84
N GLY A 389 37.93 17.95 -9.88
CA GLY A 389 39.23 17.32 -9.81
C GLY A 389 39.18 16.13 -10.77
N GLY A 390 38.85 16.41 -12.00
CA GLY A 390 39.08 15.57 -13.15
C GLY A 390 40.20 16.25 -13.93
N ASP A 391 41.41 16.10 -13.45
CA ASP A 391 42.59 16.21 -14.30
C ASP A 391 42.39 15.28 -15.49
N THR A 392 42.00 15.86 -16.61
CA THR A 392 42.28 15.28 -17.91
C THR A 392 43.80 15.26 -18.03
N ALA A 393 44.45 14.20 -17.55
CA ALA A 393 45.77 13.85 -17.95
C ALA A 393 45.71 13.58 -19.44
N VAL A 394 46.02 14.59 -20.22
CA VAL A 394 46.43 14.45 -21.62
C VAL A 394 47.72 13.66 -21.56
N VAL A 395 47.64 12.36 -21.86
CA VAL A 395 48.79 11.52 -22.13
C VAL A 395 49.37 12.05 -23.45
N ASN A 396 50.35 12.95 -23.37
CA ASN A 396 51.23 13.26 -24.46
C ASN A 396 52.06 12.01 -24.76
N LEU A 397 51.71 11.30 -25.80
CA LEU A 397 52.60 10.35 -26.44
C LEU A 397 53.67 11.16 -27.20
N PRO A 398 54.95 10.85 -27.02
CA PRO A 398 56.02 11.57 -27.74
C PRO A 398 56.13 11.08 -29.17
N GLY A 399 56.00 12.01 -30.08
CA GLY A 399 56.74 12.07 -31.34
C GLY A 399 56.28 11.19 -32.51
N ASP A 400 55.64 11.82 -33.47
CA ASP A 400 56.08 11.64 -34.84
C ASP A 400 55.99 12.99 -35.57
N LYS A 401 57.20 13.50 -35.95
CA LYS A 401 57.42 14.62 -36.90
C LYS A 401 57.44 14.01 -38.27
N ASN A 402 56.48 14.42 -39.12
CA ASN A 402 56.68 14.68 -40.59
C ASN A 402 55.27 14.90 -41.15
N GLY A 403 54.89 16.06 -41.47
CA GLY A 403 55.09 16.83 -42.71
C GLY A 403 54.20 16.31 -43.83
N ASN A 404 53.09 16.92 -44.09
CA ASN A 404 52.88 17.64 -45.33
C ASN A 404 51.48 18.21 -45.47
N SER A 405 51.42 19.38 -45.97
CA SER A 405 50.37 20.26 -46.40
C SER A 405 49.43 19.71 -47.50
N GLN A 406 48.25 20.38 -47.60
CA GLN A 406 47.38 20.50 -48.81
C GLN A 406 46.41 19.30 -48.96
N ASP A 407 45.09 19.41 -49.02
CA ASP A 407 44.31 20.32 -49.88
C ASP A 407 42.85 20.44 -49.30
N GLU A 408 42.34 21.64 -49.41
CA GLU A 408 40.93 21.98 -49.49
C GLU A 408 40.35 21.37 -50.76
N GLU A 409 39.15 20.77 -50.66
CA GLU A 409 38.16 20.94 -51.73
C GLU A 409 36.74 20.61 -51.26
N SER A 410 35.95 21.63 -51.32
CA SER A 410 34.50 21.66 -51.32
C SER A 410 33.89 20.80 -52.43
N ILE A 411 32.78 20.11 -52.16
CA ILE A 411 31.77 19.87 -53.16
C ILE A 411 30.40 20.01 -52.55
N ASP A 412 29.75 21.09 -52.97
CA ASP A 412 28.32 21.37 -52.90
C ASP A 412 27.51 20.44 -53.81
N ALA A 413 26.30 20.19 -53.34
CA ALA A 413 25.06 20.05 -54.06
C ALA A 413 25.00 19.22 -55.36
N VAL A 414 24.06 18.28 -55.40
CA VAL A 414 23.10 18.13 -56.50
C VAL A 414 21.78 17.55 -55.96
N SER A 415 20.78 18.35 -56.20
CA SER A 415 19.32 18.14 -56.14
C SER A 415 18.80 17.33 -57.32
N HIS A 416 17.52 16.96 -57.20
CA HIS A 416 16.60 16.50 -58.24
C HIS A 416 16.66 15.00 -58.58
N GLY A 417 15.55 14.36 -58.71
CA GLY A 417 14.13 14.60 -58.97
C GLY A 417 13.50 13.25 -59.17
N ASP A 418 12.31 13.22 -58.74
CA ASP A 418 11.09 13.03 -59.49
C ASP A 418 10.74 11.66 -60.09
N ASN A 419 9.43 11.41 -59.90
CA ASN A 419 8.49 10.59 -60.68
C ASN A 419 8.28 9.11 -60.31
N SER A 420 7.18 8.91 -59.62
CA SER A 420 5.83 8.57 -60.19
C SER A 420 5.61 7.11 -60.62
N THR A 421 4.42 6.70 -60.22
CA THR A 421 3.47 5.75 -60.81
C THR A 421 3.54 4.29 -60.34
N GLU A 422 2.44 4.00 -59.72
CA GLU A 422 1.29 3.14 -60.10
C GLU A 422 1.36 1.67 -59.68
N GLU A 423 0.27 1.34 -58.98
CA GLU A 423 -0.60 0.15 -59.09
C GLU A 423 0.01 -1.23 -58.75
N GLU A 424 -0.41 -1.79 -57.67
CA GLU A 424 -1.53 -2.75 -57.48
C GLU A 424 -1.82 -2.95 -55.98
#